data_8729c01a4caf2f6078c9b437170f01fc
#
_entry.id   8729c01a4caf2f6078c9b437170f01fc
#
_cell.length_a   1.000
_cell.length_b   1.000
_cell.length_c   1.000
_cell.angle_alpha   90.00
_cell.angle_beta   90.00
_cell.angle_gamma   90.00
#
_symmetry.space_group_name_H-M   'P 1'
#
loop_
_entity.id
_entity.type
_entity.pdbx_description
1 polymer ?
#
loop_
_entity_poly.entity_id
_entity_poly.type
_entity_poly.pdbx_seq_one_letter_code
_entity_poly.pdbx_strand_id
1 'polypeptide(L)'
;MQKRAESIALLDSGATENFMNLAYAKWLRLPIKALPEPKPLLNVDGTENKSSKLQYYTDLDVRTGTSTTTMRFFLSDLGEHKAILGYPWFAAAQPRID
;
A
#
# COMPACT_ATOMS: atom_id res chain seq x y z
N MET A 1 -20.73 1.22 -4.12
CA MET A 1 -20.17 1.82 -5.34
C MET A 1 -18.67 1.69 -5.30
N GLN A 2 -18.11 1.06 -6.32
CA GLN A 2 -16.66 0.96 -6.43
C GLN A 2 -16.09 2.27 -6.93
N LYS A 3 -15.08 2.76 -6.25
CA LYS A 3 -14.31 3.90 -6.75
C LYS A 3 -13.16 3.39 -7.56
N ARG A 4 -13.03 3.93 -8.74
CA ARG A 4 -11.91 3.63 -9.63
C ARG A 4 -11.02 4.85 -9.70
N ALA A 5 -9.78 4.68 -9.32
CA ALA A 5 -8.78 5.73 -9.44
C ALA A 5 -7.61 5.18 -10.22
N GLU A 6 -7.17 5.95 -11.20
CA GLU A 6 -5.95 5.67 -11.92
C GLU A 6 -4.86 6.56 -11.36
N SER A 7 -3.78 5.96 -10.93
CA SER A 7 -2.64 6.70 -10.44
C SER A 7 -1.36 5.93 -10.71
N ILE A 8 -0.27 6.66 -10.78
CA ILE A 8 1.04 6.06 -10.97
C ILE A 8 1.52 5.60 -9.61
N ALA A 9 1.74 4.30 -9.47
CA ALA A 9 2.30 3.70 -8.28
C ALA A 9 3.78 3.36 -8.50
N LEU A 10 4.57 3.55 -7.47
CA LEU A 10 5.94 3.09 -7.47
C LEU A 10 5.96 1.59 -7.21
N LEU A 11 6.64 0.84 -8.07
CA LEU A 11 6.82 -0.60 -7.87
C LEU A 11 8.13 -0.83 -7.12
N ASP A 12 8.04 -1.41 -5.93
CA ASP A 12 9.20 -1.64 -5.07
C ASP A 12 9.14 -3.03 -4.47
N SER A 13 9.80 -3.98 -5.11
CA SER A 13 9.84 -5.37 -4.62
C SER A 13 10.59 -5.52 -3.30
N GLY A 14 11.39 -4.53 -2.91
CA GLY A 14 12.04 -4.50 -1.61
C GLY A 14 11.13 -4.09 -0.47
N ALA A 15 9.99 -3.46 -0.78
CA ALA A 15 9.01 -3.12 0.24
C ALA A 15 8.23 -4.38 0.62
N THR A 16 8.09 -4.62 1.92
CA THR A 16 7.39 -5.82 2.42
C THR A 16 5.88 -5.67 2.39
N GLU A 17 5.37 -4.46 2.24
CA GLU A 17 3.95 -4.13 2.27
C GLU A 17 3.60 -3.17 1.15
N ASN A 18 2.30 -3.01 0.89
CA ASN A 18 1.81 -1.96 0.03
C ASN A 18 1.52 -0.71 0.86
N PHE A 19 1.81 0.45 0.31
CA PHE A 19 1.59 1.73 0.98
C PHE A 19 0.82 2.68 0.09
N MET A 20 0.05 3.56 0.70
CA MET A 20 -0.63 4.64 0.01
C MET A 20 -0.46 5.93 0.81
N ASN A 21 -0.30 7.03 0.10
CA ASN A 21 -0.22 8.34 0.74
C ASN A 21 -1.54 8.64 1.45
N LEU A 22 -1.48 8.98 2.74
CA LEU A 22 -2.66 9.22 3.56
C LEU A 22 -3.50 10.37 2.99
N ALA A 23 -2.85 11.46 2.57
CA ALA A 23 -3.56 12.60 1.99
C ALA A 23 -4.28 12.21 0.70
N TYR A 24 -3.66 11.37 -0.12
CA TYR A 24 -4.27 10.89 -1.35
C TYR A 24 -5.48 9.99 -1.06
N ALA A 25 -5.37 9.11 -0.07
CA ALA A 25 -6.47 8.25 0.34
C ALA A 25 -7.67 9.09 0.82
N LYS A 26 -7.40 10.14 1.59
CA LYS A 26 -8.44 11.08 2.03
C LYS A 26 -9.07 11.83 0.85
N TRP A 27 -8.25 12.25 -0.09
CA TRP A 27 -8.73 12.94 -1.29
C TRP A 27 -9.65 12.05 -2.12
N LEU A 28 -9.33 10.76 -2.22
CA LEU A 28 -10.17 9.77 -2.90
C LEU A 28 -11.38 9.36 -2.08
N ARG A 29 -11.47 9.78 -0.81
CA ARG A 29 -12.54 9.39 0.12
C ARG A 29 -12.63 7.87 0.31
N LEU A 30 -11.48 7.23 0.40
CA LEU A 30 -11.41 5.79 0.65
C LEU A 30 -11.75 5.48 2.11
N PRO A 31 -12.28 4.27 2.39
CA PRO A 31 -12.50 3.85 3.78
C PRO A 31 -11.16 3.74 4.50
N ILE A 32 -10.95 4.57 5.51
CA ILE A 32 -9.73 4.56 6.31
C ILE A 32 -10.04 3.92 7.65
N LYS A 33 -9.31 2.87 7.97
CA LYS A 33 -9.49 2.11 9.20
C LYS A 33 -8.26 2.24 10.07
N ALA A 34 -8.48 2.24 11.38
CA ALA A 34 -7.38 2.28 12.34
C ALA A 34 -6.86 0.87 12.60
N LEU A 35 -5.54 0.74 12.68
CA LEU A 35 -4.94 -0.51 13.10
C LEU A 35 -5.20 -0.73 14.59
N PRO A 36 -5.44 -1.99 15.03
CA PRO A 36 -5.59 -2.28 16.47
C PRO A 36 -4.37 -1.84 17.28
N GLU A 37 -3.19 -1.97 16.69
CA GLU A 37 -1.94 -1.51 17.26
C GLU A 37 -1.11 -0.84 16.19
N PRO A 38 -0.40 0.25 16.53
CA PRO A 38 0.50 0.89 15.56
C PRO A 38 1.57 -0.10 15.11
N LYS A 39 1.83 -0.12 13.80
CA LYS A 39 2.82 -0.99 13.20
C LYS A 39 4.10 -0.20 12.97
N PRO A 40 5.25 -0.69 13.42
CA PRO A 40 6.50 0.03 13.17
C PRO A 40 6.83 0.09 11.69
N LEU A 41 7.33 1.25 11.26
CA LEU A 41 7.84 1.42 9.91
C LEU A 41 9.33 1.13 9.94
N LEU A 42 9.75 0.12 9.16
CA LEU A 42 11.15 -0.27 9.10
C LEU A 42 11.90 0.59 8.09
N ASN A 43 13.12 0.98 8.45
CA ASN A 43 14.03 1.64 7.53
C ASN A 43 14.59 0.62 6.51
N VAL A 44 15.26 1.14 5.49
CA VAL A 44 15.84 0.31 4.44
C VAL A 44 16.81 -0.73 4.97
N ASP A 45 17.51 -0.40 6.06
CA ASP A 45 18.49 -1.31 6.70
C ASP A 45 17.83 -2.30 7.66
N GLY A 46 16.50 -2.30 7.76
CA GLY A 46 15.76 -3.18 8.65
C GLY A 46 15.59 -2.67 10.07
N THR A 47 16.15 -1.51 10.39
CA THR A 47 15.96 -0.93 11.73
C THR A 47 14.59 -0.26 11.83
N GLU A 48 14.03 -0.23 13.04
CA GLU A 48 12.76 0.39 13.29
C GLU A 48 12.87 1.92 13.25
N ASN A 49 11.97 2.56 12.51
CA ASN A 49 11.83 4.01 12.55
C ASN A 49 10.97 4.39 13.74
N LYS A 50 11.61 4.79 14.84
CA LYS A 50 10.91 5.09 16.11
C LYS A 50 10.07 6.35 16.05
N SER A 51 10.31 7.23 15.08
CA SER A 51 9.56 8.48 14.95
C SER A 51 8.29 8.33 14.13
N SER A 52 8.14 7.23 13.40
CA SER A 52 7.01 7.02 12.50
C SER A 52 6.43 5.63 12.68
N LYS A 53 5.12 5.57 12.93
CA LYS A 53 4.40 4.31 13.02
C LYS A 53 3.20 4.36 12.11
N LEU A 54 2.90 3.22 11.49
CA LEU A 54 1.69 3.07 10.68
C LEU A 54 0.51 2.87 11.61
N GLN A 55 -0.51 3.70 11.46
CA GLN A 55 -1.69 3.68 12.33
C GLN A 55 -2.97 3.37 11.57
N TYR A 56 -2.97 3.58 10.26
CA TYR A 56 -4.18 3.47 9.44
C TYR A 56 -3.92 2.61 8.21
N TYR A 57 -4.97 2.02 7.71
CA TYR A 57 -4.91 1.23 6.48
C TYR A 57 -6.22 1.34 5.72
N THR A 58 -6.17 0.94 4.46
CA THR A 58 -7.34 0.75 3.63
C THR A 58 -7.18 -0.52 2.81
N ASP A 59 -8.26 -1.25 2.62
CA ASP A 59 -8.25 -2.46 1.79
C ASP A 59 -8.89 -2.11 0.45
N LEU A 60 -8.18 -2.39 -0.63
CA LEU A 60 -8.62 -2.04 -1.98
C LEU A 60 -8.56 -3.26 -2.89
N ASP A 61 -9.49 -3.31 -3.83
CA ASP A 61 -9.44 -4.28 -4.92
C ASP A 61 -8.46 -3.78 -5.97
N VAL A 62 -7.39 -4.53 -6.17
CA VAL A 62 -6.35 -4.20 -7.13
C VAL A 62 -6.46 -5.12 -8.32
N ARG A 63 -6.62 -4.53 -9.49
CA ARG A 63 -6.71 -5.29 -10.73
C ARG A 63 -5.31 -5.52 -11.29
N THR A 64 -5.00 -6.79 -11.52
CA THR A 64 -3.72 -7.19 -12.10
C THR A 64 -4.03 -8.11 -13.28
N GLY A 65 -3.86 -7.58 -14.48
CA GLY A 65 -4.28 -8.30 -15.68
C GLY A 65 -5.76 -8.57 -15.69
N THR A 66 -6.17 -9.83 -15.68
CA THR A 66 -7.57 -10.24 -15.63
C THR A 66 -8.06 -10.59 -14.24
N SER A 67 -7.15 -10.55 -13.26
CA SER A 67 -7.47 -10.92 -11.88
C SER A 67 -7.65 -9.69 -11.02
N THR A 68 -8.54 -9.79 -10.05
CA THR A 68 -8.74 -8.75 -9.03
C THR A 68 -8.48 -9.37 -7.66
N THR A 69 -7.62 -8.72 -6.89
CA THR A 69 -7.23 -9.21 -5.57
C THR A 69 -7.38 -8.08 -4.56
N THR A 70 -8.01 -8.36 -3.44
CA THR A 70 -8.11 -7.38 -2.35
C THR A 70 -6.77 -7.32 -1.63
N MET A 71 -6.22 -6.13 -1.54
CA MET A 71 -4.92 -5.90 -0.90
C MET A 71 -5.02 -4.79 0.13
N ARG A 72 -4.26 -4.94 1.19
CA ARG A 72 -4.16 -3.93 2.23
C ARG A 72 -3.05 -2.95 1.90
N PHE A 73 -3.41 -1.67 2.02
CA PHE A 73 -2.47 -0.57 1.87
C PHE A 73 -2.35 0.15 3.20
N PHE A 74 -1.14 0.22 3.74
CA PHE A 74 -0.88 1.01 4.93
C PHE A 74 -0.74 2.47 4.54
N LEU A 75 -1.30 3.35 5.35
CA LEU A 75 -1.38 4.77 5.02
C LEU A 75 -0.30 5.53 5.77
N SER A 76 0.45 6.33 5.03
CA SER A 76 1.57 7.10 5.56
C SER A 76 1.83 8.30 4.66
N ASP A 77 2.68 9.20 5.12
CA ASP A 77 3.16 10.28 4.28
C ASP A 77 4.26 9.74 3.37
N LEU A 78 3.98 9.67 2.09
CA LEU A 78 4.91 9.17 1.08
C LEU A 78 5.54 10.30 0.26
N GLY A 79 5.44 11.54 0.71
CA GLY A 79 5.94 12.68 -0.04
C GLY A 79 5.17 12.85 -1.35
N GLU A 80 5.86 12.81 -2.48
CA GLU A 80 5.25 12.98 -3.79
C GLU A 80 4.66 11.70 -4.37
N HIS A 81 4.91 10.55 -3.77
CA HIS A 81 4.37 9.28 -4.24
C HIS A 81 2.94 9.10 -3.76
N LYS A 82 2.06 8.68 -4.66
CA LYS A 82 0.67 8.40 -4.31
C LYS A 82 0.51 7.03 -3.69
N ALA A 83 1.21 6.05 -4.23
CA ALA A 83 1.16 4.67 -3.73
C ALA A 83 2.46 3.94 -4.04
N ILE A 84 2.75 2.95 -3.22
CA ILE A 84 3.88 2.04 -3.41
C ILE A 84 3.32 0.62 -3.40
N LEU A 85 3.58 -0.13 -4.47
CA LEU A 85 3.23 -1.53 -4.57
C LEU A 85 4.44 -2.36 -4.19
N GLY A 86 4.35 -3.04 -3.08
CA GLY A 86 5.40 -3.87 -2.54
C GLY A 86 5.23 -5.34 -2.85
N TYR A 87 5.86 -6.17 -2.06
CA TYR A 87 5.85 -7.63 -2.25
C TYR A 87 4.45 -8.24 -2.37
N PRO A 88 3.42 -7.80 -1.62
CA PRO A 88 2.09 -8.40 -1.77
C PRO A 88 1.55 -8.29 -3.18
N TRP A 89 1.80 -7.15 -3.86
CA TRP A 89 1.39 -6.98 -5.25
C TRP A 89 2.20 -7.90 -6.17
N PHE A 90 3.52 -7.95 -5.97
CA PHE A 90 4.38 -8.79 -6.81
C PHE A 90 4.00 -10.27 -6.67
N ALA A 91 3.68 -10.71 -5.45
CA ALA A 91 3.26 -12.09 -5.21
C ALA A 91 1.95 -12.42 -5.94
N ALA A 92 1.00 -11.47 -5.93
CA ALA A 92 -0.29 -11.64 -6.60
C ALA A 92 -0.18 -11.53 -8.11
N ALA A 93 0.72 -10.67 -8.60
CA ALA A 93 0.92 -10.43 -10.02
C ALA A 93 1.95 -11.36 -10.65
N GLN A 94 2.48 -12.30 -9.90
CA GLN A 94 3.57 -13.15 -10.34
C GLN A 94 3.25 -13.80 -11.68
N PRO A 95 4.06 -13.55 -12.73
CA PRO A 95 3.83 -14.19 -14.00
C PRO A 95 4.06 -15.68 -13.89
N ARG A 96 3.26 -16.45 -14.61
CA ARG A 96 3.52 -17.87 -14.69
C ARG A 96 4.82 -18.08 -15.45
N ILE A 97 5.75 -18.70 -14.77
CA ILE A 97 6.97 -19.14 -15.39
C ILE A 97 6.76 -20.63 -15.66
N ASP A 98 6.58 -20.96 -16.90
CA ASP A 98 6.47 -22.36 -17.29
C ASP A 98 7.84 -22.93 -17.56
#